data_9c6e88778cdbec14d919a73dcab921d7
#
_entry.id   9c6e88778cdbec14d919a73dcab921d7
#
_cell.length_a   1.000
_cell.length_b   1.000
_cell.length_c   1.000
_cell.angle_alpha   90.00
_cell.angle_beta   90.00
_cell.angle_gamma   90.00
#
_symmetry.space_group_name_H-M   'P 1'
#
loop_
_entity.id
_entity.type
_entity.pdbx_description
1 polymer ?
#
loop_
_entity_poly.entity_id
_entity_poly.type
_entity_poly.pdbx_seq_one_letter_code
_entity_poly.pdbx_strand_id
1 'polypeptide(L)'
;TYCNTETEQIVSFKEQYDSESIIKWYRELVAGFKKWMDYVFDERAERNASIQKLHFPFEYREGQKKLVASVYHTVKEQKVLYIQAPTGVGKTISTVYPAVQSCSNGLTDKIFYLTSKTITRTVAEETYAILRDAGLHFRTVTLTAKDKICHLDEHNCNPEVCEYARGHFDRVNEAVYDIITNEAVINRDTILQYSVKHKVCPYEMSLDVSYWCDGIICDYNYAFDPDSSLKRYFGDGGKGNYVFLVDEAHNLVDRARQMYSATLVKEDFLKCKNLVKDIDKRLASSLEKCNKYMLSLKRMCDKEYII
;
A
#
# COMPACT_ATOMS: atom_id res chain seq x y z
N THR A 1 25.67 7.77 -16.70
CA THR A 1 26.73 6.94 -16.06
C THR A 1 26.06 5.82 -15.29
N TYR A 2 26.50 4.59 -15.52
CA TYR A 2 26.09 3.40 -14.80
C TYR A 2 27.25 2.91 -13.93
N CYS A 3 26.97 2.58 -12.68
CA CYS A 3 27.96 1.98 -11.77
C CYS A 3 27.43 0.61 -11.31
N ASN A 4 28.19 -0.44 -11.57
CA ASN A 4 27.92 -1.75 -11.00
C ASN A 4 28.48 -1.78 -9.58
N THR A 5 27.62 -1.92 -8.57
CA THR A 5 28.00 -1.88 -7.16
C THR A 5 28.77 -3.11 -6.68
N GLU A 6 28.75 -4.22 -7.42
CA GLU A 6 29.50 -5.44 -7.08
C GLU A 6 30.90 -5.44 -7.68
N THR A 7 31.04 -4.94 -8.92
CA THR A 7 32.31 -4.93 -9.64
C THR A 7 33.03 -3.58 -9.62
N GLU A 8 32.40 -2.55 -9.08
CA GLU A 8 32.87 -1.14 -9.11
C GLU A 8 33.10 -0.60 -10.53
N GLN A 9 32.63 -1.31 -11.53
CA GLN A 9 32.79 -0.90 -12.93
C GLN A 9 31.87 0.26 -13.24
N ILE A 10 32.44 1.35 -13.76
CA ILE A 10 31.70 2.55 -14.18
C ILE A 10 31.68 2.59 -15.71
N VAL A 11 30.45 2.64 -16.25
CA VAL A 11 30.23 2.84 -17.70
C VAL A 11 29.53 4.18 -17.90
N SER A 12 30.11 5.03 -18.73
CA SER A 12 29.52 6.32 -19.08
C SER A 12 29.04 6.29 -20.53
N PHE A 13 27.77 6.62 -20.72
CA PHE A 13 27.17 6.85 -22.03
C PHE A 13 27.19 8.36 -22.30
N LYS A 14 27.69 8.74 -23.47
CA LYS A 14 27.70 10.13 -23.93
C LYS A 14 26.99 10.17 -25.28
N GLU A 15 25.98 10.98 -25.37
CA GLU A 15 25.24 11.25 -26.59
C GLU A 15 25.33 12.74 -26.87
N GLN A 16 25.41 13.11 -28.14
CA GLN A 16 25.46 14.49 -28.58
C GLN A 16 24.22 14.77 -29.42
N TYR A 17 23.48 15.79 -29.02
CA TYR A 17 22.27 16.21 -29.68
C TYR A 17 22.47 17.61 -30.26
N ASP A 18 21.87 17.87 -31.41
CA ASP A 18 21.70 19.23 -31.88
C ASP A 18 20.59 19.99 -31.12
N SER A 19 20.56 21.30 -31.25
CA SER A 19 19.61 22.15 -30.51
C SER A 19 18.16 21.86 -30.85
N GLU A 20 17.87 21.46 -32.08
CA GLU A 20 16.50 21.15 -32.55
C GLU A 20 15.99 19.84 -31.91
N SER A 21 16.80 18.82 -31.91
CA SER A 21 16.49 17.53 -31.27
C SER A 21 16.25 17.67 -29.78
N ILE A 22 17.07 18.48 -29.06
CA ILE A 22 16.87 18.73 -27.62
C ILE A 22 15.57 19.50 -27.38
N ILE A 23 15.27 20.51 -28.18
CA ILE A 23 14.03 21.28 -28.03
C ILE A 23 12.81 20.39 -28.30
N LYS A 24 12.86 19.52 -29.30
CA LYS A 24 11.79 18.58 -29.58
C LYS A 24 11.57 17.61 -28.41
N TRP A 25 12.63 16.98 -27.93
CA TRP A 25 12.58 16.09 -26.78
C TRP A 25 12.02 16.79 -25.53
N TYR A 26 12.49 18.00 -25.23
CA TYR A 26 11.99 18.77 -24.09
C TYR A 26 10.50 19.10 -24.21
N ARG A 27 10.03 19.47 -25.39
CA ARG A 27 8.60 19.74 -25.63
C ARG A 27 7.75 18.49 -25.43
N GLU A 28 8.21 17.33 -25.89
CA GLU A 28 7.53 16.05 -25.68
C GLU A 28 7.46 15.68 -24.18
N LEU A 29 8.56 15.87 -23.46
CA LEU A 29 8.61 15.66 -22.01
C LEU A 29 7.63 16.58 -21.27
N VAL A 30 7.64 17.87 -21.58
CA VAL A 30 6.73 18.87 -20.98
C VAL A 30 5.27 18.55 -21.32
N ALA A 31 4.97 18.14 -22.55
CA ALA A 31 3.62 17.76 -22.96
C ALA A 31 3.12 16.55 -22.18
N GLY A 32 3.98 15.53 -22.02
CA GLY A 32 3.69 14.37 -21.18
C GLY A 32 3.42 14.75 -19.72
N PHE A 33 4.28 15.58 -19.14
CA PHE A 33 4.09 16.08 -17.77
C PHE A 33 2.80 16.90 -17.61
N LYS A 34 2.53 17.79 -18.57
CA LYS A 34 1.32 18.63 -18.57
C LYS A 34 0.05 17.77 -18.53
N LYS A 35 -0.02 16.69 -19.32
CA LYS A 35 -1.17 15.76 -19.32
C LYS A 35 -1.51 15.25 -17.93
N TRP A 36 -0.48 14.88 -17.14
CA TRP A 36 -0.66 14.39 -15.77
C TRP A 36 -1.06 15.52 -14.81
N MET A 37 -0.51 16.69 -14.98
CA MET A 37 -0.82 17.84 -14.13
C MET A 37 -2.25 18.36 -14.38
N ASP A 38 -2.66 18.51 -15.63
CA ASP A 38 -4.04 18.89 -15.97
C ASP A 38 -5.02 17.89 -15.31
N TYR A 39 -4.76 16.59 -15.45
CA TYR A 39 -5.56 15.56 -14.81
C TYR A 39 -5.65 15.73 -13.27
N VAL A 40 -4.53 15.97 -12.58
CA VAL A 40 -4.52 16.19 -11.12
C VAL A 40 -5.32 17.41 -10.71
N PHE A 41 -5.21 18.51 -11.47
CA PHE A 41 -5.93 19.74 -11.17
C PHE A 41 -7.43 19.57 -11.36
N ASP A 42 -7.85 18.96 -12.44
CA ASP A 42 -9.27 18.73 -12.78
C ASP A 42 -9.91 17.77 -11.75
N GLU A 43 -9.28 16.62 -11.48
CA GLU A 43 -9.74 15.65 -10.50
C GLU A 43 -9.87 16.25 -9.09
N ARG A 44 -8.87 17.04 -8.68
CA ARG A 44 -8.92 17.72 -7.38
C ARG A 44 -10.06 18.73 -7.29
N ALA A 45 -10.30 19.46 -8.37
CA ALA A 45 -11.39 20.43 -8.44
C ALA A 45 -12.75 19.74 -8.36
N GLU A 46 -12.97 18.68 -9.14
CA GLU A 46 -14.20 17.88 -9.15
C GLU A 46 -14.43 17.20 -7.81
N ARG A 47 -13.40 16.57 -7.24
CA ARG A 47 -13.46 15.98 -5.91
C ARG A 47 -13.90 17.01 -4.87
N ASN A 48 -13.24 18.14 -4.79
CA ASN A 48 -13.55 19.16 -3.78
C ASN A 48 -14.95 19.74 -3.96
N ALA A 49 -15.38 19.98 -5.20
CA ALA A 49 -16.74 20.45 -5.50
C ALA A 49 -17.81 19.40 -5.09
N SER A 50 -17.54 18.12 -5.30
CA SER A 50 -18.44 17.05 -4.90
C SER A 50 -18.54 16.92 -3.37
N ILE A 51 -17.40 17.00 -2.67
CA ILE A 51 -17.35 16.94 -1.20
C ILE A 51 -18.12 18.10 -0.56
N GLN A 52 -18.01 19.31 -1.10
CA GLN A 52 -18.74 20.47 -0.59
C GLN A 52 -20.27 20.32 -0.68
N LYS A 53 -20.76 19.54 -1.63
CA LYS A 53 -22.20 19.27 -1.81
C LYS A 53 -22.65 17.99 -1.08
N LEU A 54 -21.70 17.20 -0.58
CA LEU A 54 -21.99 15.91 0.02
C LEU A 54 -22.61 16.09 1.41
N HIS A 55 -23.76 15.50 1.61
CA HIS A 55 -24.41 15.40 2.92
C HIS A 55 -24.26 13.99 3.49
N PHE A 56 -24.42 13.86 4.79
CA PHE A 56 -24.44 12.55 5.43
C PHE A 56 -25.65 11.76 4.88
N PRO A 57 -25.44 10.55 4.32
CA PRO A 57 -26.45 9.89 3.48
C PRO A 57 -27.60 9.26 4.23
N PHE A 58 -27.62 9.33 5.56
CA PHE A 58 -28.63 8.73 6.43
C PHE A 58 -29.15 9.71 7.47
N GLU A 59 -30.32 9.39 8.07
CA GLU A 59 -30.69 10.04 9.32
C GLU A 59 -29.72 9.64 10.43
N TYR A 60 -29.30 10.64 11.22
CA TYR A 60 -28.35 10.39 12.30
C TYR A 60 -29.00 9.56 13.42
N ARG A 61 -28.36 8.47 13.77
CA ARG A 61 -28.68 7.71 14.98
C ARG A 61 -28.17 8.44 16.23
N GLU A 62 -28.69 8.04 17.40
CA GLU A 62 -28.23 8.60 18.67
C GLU A 62 -26.69 8.49 18.81
N GLY A 63 -26.05 9.57 19.23
CA GLY A 63 -24.59 9.66 19.36
C GLY A 63 -23.80 9.78 18.04
N GLN A 64 -24.36 9.42 16.89
CA GLN A 64 -23.66 9.39 15.61
C GLN A 64 -23.21 10.78 15.14
N LYS A 65 -24.06 11.79 15.31
CA LYS A 65 -23.73 13.18 14.98
C LYS A 65 -22.53 13.69 15.79
N LYS A 66 -22.48 13.34 17.09
CA LYS A 66 -21.36 13.68 17.96
C LYS A 66 -20.08 12.98 17.51
N LEU A 67 -20.17 11.72 17.11
CA LEU A 67 -19.04 10.94 16.59
C LEU A 67 -18.47 11.57 15.32
N VAL A 68 -19.30 11.88 14.33
CA VAL A 68 -18.90 12.55 13.08
C VAL A 68 -18.18 13.88 13.38
N ALA A 69 -18.73 14.71 14.26
CA ALA A 69 -18.11 15.96 14.66
C ALA A 69 -16.75 15.72 15.35
N SER A 70 -16.66 14.74 16.25
CA SER A 70 -15.43 14.42 16.97
C SER A 70 -14.32 13.96 16.01
N VAL A 71 -14.64 13.13 15.03
CA VAL A 71 -13.66 12.69 14.01
C VAL A 71 -13.17 13.88 13.19
N TYR A 72 -14.07 14.74 12.71
CA TYR A 72 -13.68 15.93 11.95
C TYR A 72 -12.77 16.87 12.74
N HIS A 73 -13.11 17.15 14.00
CA HIS A 73 -12.28 17.97 14.89
C HIS A 73 -10.92 17.33 15.17
N THR A 74 -10.87 16.00 15.33
CA THR A 74 -9.61 15.26 15.53
C THR A 74 -8.68 15.41 14.34
N VAL A 75 -9.22 15.29 13.12
CA VAL A 75 -8.44 15.50 11.89
C VAL A 75 -7.95 16.96 11.80
N LYS A 76 -8.83 17.93 12.06
CA LYS A 76 -8.48 19.35 12.04
C LYS A 76 -7.39 19.70 13.03
N GLU A 77 -7.39 19.09 14.20
CA GLU A 77 -6.41 19.33 15.27
C GLU A 77 -5.18 18.41 15.18
N GLN A 78 -5.11 17.54 14.18
CA GLN A 78 -4.03 16.57 13.98
C GLN A 78 -3.76 15.68 15.20
N LYS A 79 -4.84 15.20 15.83
CA LYS A 79 -4.82 14.38 17.03
C LYS A 79 -5.16 12.92 16.75
N VAL A 80 -5.12 12.12 17.81
CA VAL A 80 -5.56 10.72 17.82
C VAL A 80 -6.88 10.61 18.56
N LEU A 81 -7.83 9.86 18.01
CA LEU A 81 -9.14 9.58 18.62
C LEU A 81 -9.34 8.06 18.75
N TYR A 82 -9.61 7.62 19.95
CA TYR A 82 -10.05 6.26 20.23
C TYR A 82 -11.57 6.23 20.36
N ILE A 83 -12.21 5.36 19.59
CA ILE A 83 -13.66 5.24 19.50
C ILE A 83 -14.05 3.83 19.95
N GLN A 84 -14.88 3.74 20.98
CA GLN A 84 -15.54 2.50 21.35
C GLN A 84 -17.05 2.69 21.15
N ALA A 85 -17.62 1.92 20.25
CA ALA A 85 -19.06 1.99 19.95
C ALA A 85 -19.60 0.59 19.64
N PRO A 86 -20.85 0.28 19.99
CA PRO A 86 -21.49 -1.02 19.68
C PRO A 86 -21.48 -1.32 18.19
N THR A 87 -21.68 -2.58 17.83
CA THR A 87 -21.94 -2.98 16.46
C THR A 87 -23.25 -2.40 15.95
N GLY A 88 -23.34 -2.09 14.65
CA GLY A 88 -24.59 -1.61 14.03
C GLY A 88 -24.85 -0.10 14.15
N VAL A 89 -24.07 0.66 14.89
CA VAL A 89 -24.24 2.14 14.99
C VAL A 89 -23.72 2.90 13.76
N GLY A 90 -23.18 2.21 12.74
CA GLY A 90 -22.63 2.85 11.56
C GLY A 90 -21.25 3.50 11.80
N LYS A 91 -20.37 2.83 12.54
CA LYS A 91 -18.99 3.32 12.81
C LYS A 91 -18.25 3.72 11.53
N THR A 92 -18.24 2.86 10.52
CA THR A 92 -17.48 3.06 9.28
C THR A 92 -17.90 4.34 8.57
N ILE A 93 -19.19 4.53 8.30
CA ILE A 93 -19.68 5.74 7.64
C ILE A 93 -19.43 7.01 8.50
N SER A 94 -19.53 6.87 9.84
CA SER A 94 -19.34 7.98 10.77
C SER A 94 -17.87 8.39 10.94
N THR A 95 -16.93 7.57 10.46
CA THR A 95 -15.49 7.89 10.42
C THR A 95 -15.03 8.26 9.02
N VAL A 96 -15.49 7.56 7.98
CA VAL A 96 -15.14 7.83 6.59
C VAL A 96 -15.70 9.17 6.12
N TYR A 97 -16.98 9.46 6.37
CA TYR A 97 -17.61 10.70 5.91
C TYR A 97 -16.88 11.96 6.39
N PRO A 98 -16.61 12.17 7.69
CA PRO A 98 -15.89 13.36 8.13
C PRO A 98 -14.41 13.40 7.69
N ALA A 99 -13.77 12.25 7.49
CA ALA A 99 -12.45 12.18 6.90
C ALA A 99 -12.47 12.64 5.44
N VAL A 100 -13.47 12.23 4.65
CA VAL A 100 -13.70 12.73 3.28
C VAL A 100 -13.95 14.24 3.27
N GLN A 101 -14.78 14.74 4.18
CA GLN A 101 -15.04 16.19 4.32
C GLN A 101 -13.76 16.99 4.55
N SER A 102 -12.78 16.45 5.26
CA SER A 102 -11.51 17.13 5.53
C SER A 102 -10.63 17.30 4.28
N CYS A 103 -10.84 16.51 3.23
CA CYS A 103 -10.07 16.62 1.99
C CYS A 103 -10.37 17.92 1.22
N SER A 104 -11.63 18.38 1.19
CA SER A 104 -12.01 19.61 0.48
C SER A 104 -11.44 20.88 1.10
N ASN A 105 -11.10 20.84 2.39
CA ASN A 105 -10.55 21.95 3.14
C ASN A 105 -9.02 21.94 3.20
N GLY A 106 -8.37 21.06 2.46
CA GLY A 106 -6.90 20.93 2.42
C GLY A 106 -6.29 20.39 3.72
N LEU A 107 -7.09 19.84 4.61
CA LEU A 107 -6.62 19.24 5.87
C LEU A 107 -6.07 17.83 5.64
N THR A 108 -6.52 17.15 4.58
CA THR A 108 -6.19 15.76 4.28
C THR A 108 -5.89 15.59 2.79
N ASP A 109 -4.75 14.98 2.49
CA ASP A 109 -4.37 14.62 1.12
C ASP A 109 -4.90 13.23 0.74
N LYS A 110 -4.81 12.26 1.66
CA LYS A 110 -5.24 10.88 1.46
C LYS A 110 -5.79 10.27 2.74
N ILE A 111 -6.71 9.31 2.57
CA ILE A 111 -7.29 8.53 3.66
C ILE A 111 -6.81 7.08 3.54
N PHE A 112 -6.15 6.58 4.58
CA PHE A 112 -5.80 5.17 4.72
C PHE A 112 -6.81 4.48 5.62
N TYR A 113 -7.62 3.59 5.05
CA TYR A 113 -8.51 2.73 5.82
C TYR A 113 -7.82 1.39 6.06
N LEU A 114 -7.44 1.16 7.32
CA LEU A 114 -6.63 0.03 7.73
C LEU A 114 -7.49 -1.04 8.39
N THR A 115 -7.38 -2.27 7.91
CA THR A 115 -8.17 -3.41 8.40
C THR A 115 -7.36 -4.71 8.34
N SER A 116 -7.65 -5.64 9.25
CA SER A 116 -7.00 -6.96 9.28
C SER A 116 -7.81 -8.07 8.59
N LYS A 117 -9.07 -7.79 8.22
CA LYS A 117 -10.00 -8.82 7.73
C LYS A 117 -10.63 -8.43 6.40
N THR A 118 -10.84 -9.44 5.55
CA THR A 118 -11.51 -9.25 4.25
C THR A 118 -12.92 -8.68 4.39
N ILE A 119 -13.70 -9.15 5.39
CA ILE A 119 -15.08 -8.68 5.62
C ILE A 119 -15.11 -7.17 5.93
N THR A 120 -14.22 -6.69 6.78
CA THR A 120 -14.18 -5.26 7.14
C THR A 120 -13.66 -4.40 5.99
N ARG A 121 -12.88 -4.98 5.06
CA ARG A 121 -12.50 -4.35 3.80
C ARG A 121 -13.71 -4.09 2.93
N THR A 122 -14.58 -5.09 2.74
CA THR A 122 -15.82 -4.96 1.97
C THR A 122 -16.72 -3.87 2.56
N VAL A 123 -16.85 -3.78 3.89
CA VAL A 123 -17.61 -2.72 4.54
C VAL A 123 -17.08 -1.32 4.24
N ALA A 124 -15.76 -1.16 4.15
CA ALA A 124 -15.16 0.12 3.74
C ALA A 124 -15.49 0.43 2.27
N GLU A 125 -15.34 -0.55 1.38
CA GLU A 125 -15.67 -0.41 -0.05
C GLU A 125 -17.15 -0.02 -0.26
N GLU A 126 -18.06 -0.70 0.43
CA GLU A 126 -19.49 -0.39 0.43
C GLU A 126 -19.78 1.02 0.98
N THR A 127 -19.04 1.44 2.02
CA THR A 127 -19.20 2.79 2.57
C THR A 127 -18.81 3.86 1.55
N TYR A 128 -17.71 3.69 0.83
CA TYR A 128 -17.36 4.59 -0.25
C TYR A 128 -18.33 4.52 -1.43
N ALA A 129 -18.91 3.36 -1.72
CA ALA A 129 -19.96 3.21 -2.74
C ALA A 129 -21.21 4.03 -2.38
N ILE A 130 -21.70 3.93 -1.14
CA ILE A 130 -22.83 4.72 -0.63
C ILE A 130 -22.56 6.23 -0.78
N LEU A 131 -21.35 6.69 -0.47
CA LEU A 131 -21.00 8.10 -0.61
C LEU A 131 -20.93 8.53 -2.09
N ARG A 132 -20.44 7.66 -2.99
CA ARG A 132 -20.47 7.91 -4.43
C ARG A 132 -21.89 7.98 -4.99
N ASP A 133 -22.77 7.10 -4.56
CA ASP A 133 -24.19 7.14 -4.92
C ASP A 133 -24.87 8.43 -4.44
N ALA A 134 -24.35 9.03 -3.35
CA ALA A 134 -24.78 10.34 -2.85
C ALA A 134 -24.07 11.52 -3.57
N GLY A 135 -23.30 11.27 -4.63
CA GLY A 135 -22.67 12.29 -5.49
C GLY A 135 -21.20 12.59 -5.18
N LEU A 136 -20.52 11.79 -4.36
CA LEU A 136 -19.09 11.94 -4.09
C LEU A 136 -18.23 11.53 -5.30
N HIS A 137 -17.41 12.41 -5.79
CA HIS A 137 -16.31 12.09 -6.71
C HIS A 137 -15.05 11.82 -5.90
N PHE A 138 -14.66 10.54 -5.77
CA PHE A 138 -13.58 10.12 -4.89
C PHE A 138 -13.05 8.75 -5.33
N ARG A 139 -11.79 8.71 -5.72
CA ARG A 139 -11.17 7.47 -6.21
C ARG A 139 -10.60 6.68 -5.06
N THR A 140 -10.88 5.38 -5.06
CA THR A 140 -10.39 4.45 -4.04
C THR A 140 -9.64 3.28 -4.65
N VAL A 141 -8.57 2.85 -4.00
CA VAL A 141 -7.87 1.61 -4.33
C VAL A 141 -7.84 0.68 -3.12
N THR A 142 -8.09 -0.60 -3.38
CA THR A 142 -7.93 -1.66 -2.38
C THR A 142 -6.65 -2.43 -2.67
N LEU A 143 -5.64 -2.28 -1.81
CA LEU A 143 -4.37 -2.97 -1.96
C LEU A 143 -4.49 -4.44 -1.56
N THR A 144 -3.96 -5.30 -2.40
CA THR A 144 -3.93 -6.75 -2.20
C THR A 144 -2.49 -7.22 -2.09
N ALA A 145 -2.21 -8.11 -1.15
CA ALA A 145 -0.88 -8.64 -0.93
C ALA A 145 -0.37 -9.37 -2.19
N LYS A 146 0.95 -9.33 -2.39
CA LYS A 146 1.61 -9.84 -3.60
C LYS A 146 1.28 -11.30 -3.89
N ASP A 147 1.25 -12.13 -2.84
CA ASP A 147 0.90 -13.55 -2.90
C ASP A 147 -0.54 -13.84 -3.37
N LYS A 148 -1.43 -12.84 -3.27
CA LYS A 148 -2.84 -12.97 -3.65
C LYS A 148 -3.19 -12.31 -4.98
N ILE A 149 -2.30 -11.48 -5.52
CA ILE A 149 -2.56 -10.74 -6.77
C ILE A 149 -1.61 -11.13 -7.90
N CYS A 150 -0.50 -11.79 -7.61
CA CYS A 150 0.44 -12.24 -8.63
C CYS A 150 -0.23 -13.24 -9.60
N HIS A 151 0.07 -13.12 -10.90
CA HIS A 151 -0.40 -14.06 -11.91
C HIS A 151 0.35 -15.40 -11.89
N LEU A 152 1.52 -15.44 -11.22
CA LEU A 152 2.36 -16.65 -11.13
C LEU A 152 2.12 -17.35 -9.80
N ASP A 153 1.97 -18.67 -9.82
CA ASP A 153 1.85 -19.50 -8.63
C ASP A 153 3.14 -19.45 -7.79
N GLU A 154 4.29 -19.44 -8.43
CA GLU A 154 5.58 -19.21 -7.78
C GLU A 154 6.08 -17.79 -8.10
N HIS A 155 6.36 -17.02 -7.04
CA HIS A 155 6.79 -15.63 -7.16
C HIS A 155 8.23 -15.53 -7.65
N ASN A 156 8.41 -15.50 -8.96
CA ASN A 156 9.70 -15.20 -9.57
C ASN A 156 9.60 -13.88 -10.37
N CYS A 157 10.13 -12.80 -9.78
CA CYS A 157 10.08 -11.47 -10.38
C CYS A 157 11.25 -11.18 -11.33
N ASN A 158 12.04 -12.21 -11.71
CA ASN A 158 13.07 -12.05 -12.73
C ASN A 158 12.40 -11.74 -14.08
N PRO A 159 12.77 -10.64 -14.77
CA PRO A 159 12.23 -10.28 -16.09
C PRO A 159 12.43 -11.34 -17.18
N GLU A 160 13.37 -12.25 -17.01
CA GLU A 160 13.57 -13.38 -17.93
C GLU A 160 12.47 -14.44 -17.80
N VAL A 161 11.86 -14.55 -16.61
CA VAL A 161 10.85 -15.56 -16.27
C VAL A 161 9.45 -14.96 -16.28
N CYS A 162 9.28 -13.77 -15.70
CA CYS A 162 7.98 -13.12 -15.54
C CYS A 162 7.73 -12.12 -16.69
N GLU A 163 6.77 -12.42 -17.55
CA GLU A 163 6.39 -11.52 -18.64
C GLU A 163 5.82 -10.17 -18.16
N TYR A 164 5.21 -10.14 -16.97
CA TYR A 164 4.67 -8.91 -16.36
C TYR A 164 5.75 -8.04 -15.72
N ALA A 165 6.89 -8.61 -15.32
CA ALA A 165 8.05 -7.87 -14.85
C ALA A 165 8.89 -7.34 -16.02
N ARG A 166 8.96 -8.09 -17.12
CA ARG A 166 9.70 -7.68 -18.32
C ARG A 166 9.09 -6.44 -18.95
N GLY A 167 9.85 -5.35 -19.00
CA GLY A 167 9.41 -4.06 -19.55
C GLY A 167 8.26 -3.40 -18.77
N HIS A 168 8.08 -3.75 -17.48
CA HIS A 168 7.07 -3.15 -16.62
C HIS A 168 7.17 -1.63 -16.61
N PHE A 169 8.37 -1.10 -16.38
CA PHE A 169 8.61 0.35 -16.28
C PHE A 169 8.36 1.12 -17.57
N ASP A 170 8.41 0.44 -18.72
CA ASP A 170 8.12 1.06 -20.01
C ASP A 170 6.62 1.26 -20.24
N ARG A 171 5.78 0.45 -19.58
CA ARG A 171 4.33 0.39 -19.81
C ARG A 171 3.48 0.85 -18.61
N VAL A 172 4.05 0.88 -17.41
CA VAL A 172 3.27 1.14 -16.18
C VAL A 172 2.63 2.52 -16.18
N ASN A 173 3.27 3.54 -16.73
CA ASN A 173 2.71 4.89 -16.77
C ASN A 173 1.42 4.94 -17.61
N GLU A 174 1.39 4.27 -18.75
CA GLU A 174 0.18 4.17 -19.57
C GLU A 174 -0.91 3.36 -18.87
N ALA A 175 -0.54 2.25 -18.24
CA ALA A 175 -1.46 1.43 -17.46
C ALA A 175 -2.10 2.21 -16.29
N VAL A 176 -1.29 2.95 -15.54
CA VAL A 176 -1.76 3.80 -14.44
C VAL A 176 -2.67 4.91 -14.96
N TYR A 177 -2.30 5.59 -16.04
CA TYR A 177 -3.14 6.64 -16.61
C TYR A 177 -4.48 6.10 -17.11
N ASP A 178 -4.47 4.96 -17.80
CA ASP A 178 -5.67 4.30 -18.30
C ASP A 178 -6.63 3.91 -17.16
N ILE A 179 -6.13 3.27 -16.11
CA ILE A 179 -6.99 2.84 -15.00
C ILE A 179 -7.56 4.03 -14.21
N ILE A 180 -6.76 5.05 -13.91
CA ILE A 180 -7.23 6.18 -13.10
C ILE A 180 -8.21 7.09 -13.86
N THR A 181 -8.15 7.13 -15.17
CA THR A 181 -9.08 7.93 -16.00
C THR A 181 -10.41 7.21 -16.26
N ASN A 182 -10.46 5.89 -16.11
CA ASN A 182 -11.66 5.11 -16.42
C ASN A 182 -12.35 4.54 -15.16
N GLU A 183 -11.63 4.43 -14.03
CA GLU A 183 -12.13 3.72 -12.86
C GLU A 183 -12.10 4.60 -11.60
N ALA A 184 -13.24 4.71 -10.93
CA ALA A 184 -13.33 5.35 -9.61
C ALA A 184 -13.11 4.35 -8.46
N VAL A 185 -13.36 3.06 -8.69
CA VAL A 185 -13.21 1.96 -7.73
C VAL A 185 -12.19 0.98 -8.27
N ILE A 186 -11.03 0.95 -7.65
CA ILE A 186 -9.93 0.12 -8.11
C ILE A 186 -9.70 -0.98 -7.08
N ASN A 187 -10.33 -2.12 -7.31
CA ASN A 187 -10.18 -3.33 -6.50
C ASN A 187 -9.21 -4.32 -7.15
N ARG A 188 -9.06 -5.51 -6.53
CA ARG A 188 -8.20 -6.58 -7.05
C ARG A 188 -8.50 -6.96 -8.49
N ASP A 189 -9.77 -7.13 -8.83
CA ASP A 189 -10.16 -7.63 -10.15
C ASP A 189 -9.95 -6.56 -11.23
N THR A 190 -10.21 -5.30 -10.90
CA THR A 190 -9.87 -4.15 -11.76
C THR A 190 -8.36 -4.10 -12.02
N ILE A 191 -7.53 -4.22 -10.98
CA ILE A 191 -6.07 -4.25 -11.14
C ILE A 191 -5.63 -5.41 -12.05
N LEU A 192 -6.18 -6.61 -11.85
CA LEU A 192 -5.83 -7.78 -12.67
C LEU A 192 -6.21 -7.57 -14.15
N GLN A 193 -7.39 -6.99 -14.42
CA GLN A 193 -7.85 -6.69 -15.77
C GLN A 193 -6.89 -5.75 -16.51
N TYR A 194 -6.52 -4.64 -15.88
CA TYR A 194 -5.61 -3.65 -16.47
C TYR A 194 -4.16 -4.16 -16.54
N SER A 195 -3.75 -4.96 -15.57
CA SER A 195 -2.45 -5.64 -15.57
C SER A 195 -2.28 -6.55 -16.80
N VAL A 196 -3.30 -7.33 -17.13
CA VAL A 196 -3.30 -8.19 -18.34
C VAL A 196 -3.34 -7.33 -19.60
N LYS A 197 -4.19 -6.30 -19.65
CA LYS A 197 -4.32 -5.38 -20.79
C LYS A 197 -2.98 -4.74 -21.18
N HIS A 198 -2.23 -4.29 -20.19
CA HIS A 198 -0.96 -3.57 -20.40
C HIS A 198 0.30 -4.43 -20.18
N LYS A 199 0.15 -5.70 -19.79
CA LYS A 199 1.26 -6.61 -19.44
C LYS A 199 2.22 -6.02 -18.43
N VAL A 200 1.68 -5.53 -17.29
CA VAL A 200 2.42 -4.97 -16.17
C VAL A 200 2.19 -5.76 -14.89
N CYS A 201 3.15 -5.74 -13.96
CA CYS A 201 3.00 -6.43 -12.69
C CYS A 201 1.78 -5.87 -11.91
N PRO A 202 0.77 -6.67 -11.56
CA PRO A 202 -0.43 -6.18 -10.90
C PRO A 202 -0.13 -5.61 -9.50
N TYR A 203 0.81 -6.22 -8.77
CA TYR A 203 1.20 -5.74 -7.45
C TYR A 203 1.86 -4.34 -7.53
N GLU A 204 2.91 -4.18 -8.33
CA GLU A 204 3.61 -2.90 -8.47
C GLU A 204 2.67 -1.83 -9.04
N MET A 205 1.87 -2.16 -10.07
CA MET A 205 0.88 -1.24 -10.62
C MET A 205 -0.13 -0.78 -9.56
N SER A 206 -0.59 -1.66 -8.67
CA SER A 206 -1.53 -1.28 -7.60
C SER A 206 -0.94 -0.27 -6.64
N LEU A 207 0.36 -0.40 -6.36
CA LEU A 207 1.09 0.55 -5.52
C LEU A 207 1.25 1.91 -6.23
N ASP A 208 1.53 1.92 -7.54
CA ASP A 208 1.65 3.16 -8.32
C ASP A 208 0.31 3.86 -8.48
N VAL A 209 -0.76 3.12 -8.75
CA VAL A 209 -2.14 3.62 -8.79
C VAL A 209 -2.53 4.31 -7.47
N SER A 210 -2.05 3.80 -6.32
CA SER A 210 -2.37 4.38 -5.02
C SER A 210 -1.96 5.85 -4.87
N TYR A 211 -0.95 6.32 -5.61
CA TYR A 211 -0.58 7.75 -5.63
C TYR A 211 -1.69 8.66 -6.18
N TRP A 212 -2.51 8.14 -7.07
CA TRP A 212 -3.56 8.85 -7.78
C TRP A 212 -4.95 8.67 -7.17
N CYS A 213 -5.04 7.88 -6.09
CA CYS A 213 -6.28 7.65 -5.35
C CYS A 213 -6.35 8.52 -4.10
N ASP A 214 -7.56 8.91 -3.74
CA ASP A 214 -7.85 9.71 -2.53
C ASP A 214 -7.99 8.82 -1.30
N GLY A 215 -8.54 7.62 -1.48
CA GLY A 215 -8.71 6.61 -0.43
C GLY A 215 -7.94 5.32 -0.73
N ILE A 216 -7.21 4.83 0.25
CA ILE A 216 -6.44 3.58 0.17
C ILE A 216 -6.96 2.64 1.25
N ILE A 217 -7.54 1.51 0.82
CA ILE A 217 -8.01 0.46 1.72
C ILE A 217 -6.97 -0.65 1.73
N CYS A 218 -6.40 -0.97 2.89
CA CYS A 218 -5.32 -1.96 2.96
C CYS A 218 -5.24 -2.64 4.33
N ASP A 219 -4.40 -3.68 4.41
CA ASP A 219 -4.07 -4.35 5.67
C ASP A 219 -3.20 -3.46 6.57
N TYR A 220 -3.24 -3.68 7.88
CA TYR A 220 -2.38 -3.00 8.87
C TYR A 220 -0.90 -3.08 8.54
N ASN A 221 -0.45 -4.16 7.89
CA ASN A 221 0.95 -4.36 7.53
C ASN A 221 1.45 -3.22 6.63
N TYR A 222 0.61 -2.69 5.76
CA TYR A 222 1.00 -1.60 4.87
C TYR A 222 1.32 -0.28 5.58
N ALA A 223 0.91 -0.13 6.84
CA ALA A 223 1.22 1.05 7.64
C ALA A 223 2.22 0.77 8.78
N PHE A 224 2.16 -0.41 9.41
CA PHE A 224 2.82 -0.66 10.69
C PHE A 224 3.91 -1.72 10.66
N ASP A 225 3.97 -2.56 9.63
CA ASP A 225 4.99 -3.59 9.51
C ASP A 225 6.32 -2.99 9.01
N PRO A 226 7.44 -3.20 9.70
CA PRO A 226 8.73 -2.63 9.31
C PRO A 226 9.19 -3.02 7.90
N ASP A 227 8.83 -4.22 7.44
CA ASP A 227 9.26 -4.76 6.16
C ASP A 227 8.28 -4.44 5.03
N SER A 228 6.97 -4.48 5.33
CA SER A 228 5.90 -4.38 4.34
C SER A 228 5.24 -2.99 4.27
N SER A 229 5.62 -2.05 5.15
CA SER A 229 5.05 -0.70 5.16
C SER A 229 5.31 0.06 3.86
N LEU A 230 4.36 0.88 3.49
CA LEU A 230 4.43 1.71 2.28
C LEU A 230 5.48 2.83 2.43
N LYS A 231 6.75 2.48 2.30
CA LYS A 231 7.89 3.42 2.42
C LYS A 231 7.76 4.62 1.49
N ARG A 232 7.03 4.47 0.37
CA ARG A 232 6.70 5.54 -0.56
C ARG A 232 5.86 6.66 0.05
N TYR A 233 5.14 6.40 1.15
CA TYR A 233 4.34 7.37 1.90
C TYR A 233 4.95 7.71 3.25
N PHE A 234 5.54 6.72 3.93
CA PHE A 234 5.95 6.79 5.33
C PHE A 234 7.46 6.75 5.54
N GLY A 235 8.25 6.58 4.46
CA GLY A 235 9.71 6.61 4.51
C GLY A 235 10.28 8.03 4.57
N ASP A 236 11.60 8.12 4.67
CA ASP A 236 12.34 9.37 4.70
C ASP A 236 12.06 10.20 3.43
N GLY A 237 11.44 11.35 3.61
CA GLY A 237 11.03 12.23 2.50
C GLY A 237 9.56 12.13 2.09
N GLY A 238 8.79 11.17 2.62
CA GLY A 238 7.34 11.13 2.45
C GLY A 238 6.70 12.33 3.15
N LYS A 239 6.01 13.18 2.38
CA LYS A 239 5.30 14.37 2.93
C LYS A 239 3.85 14.31 2.47
N GLY A 240 2.94 14.38 3.42
CA GLY A 240 1.51 14.45 3.15
C GLY A 240 0.70 14.49 4.42
N ASN A 241 -0.48 15.07 4.33
CA ASN A 241 -1.45 15.08 5.42
C ASN A 241 -2.34 13.85 5.28
N TYR A 242 -2.02 12.79 5.99
CA TYR A 242 -2.75 11.54 5.90
C TYR A 242 -3.66 11.31 7.10
N VAL A 243 -4.86 10.84 6.84
CA VAL A 243 -5.78 10.34 7.88
C VAL A 243 -5.73 8.83 7.89
N PHE A 244 -5.51 8.24 9.05
CA PHE A 244 -5.56 6.80 9.27
C PHE A 244 -6.85 6.44 10.01
N LEU A 245 -7.71 5.67 9.37
CA LEU A 245 -8.89 5.07 9.97
C LEU A 245 -8.57 3.61 10.26
N VAL A 246 -8.30 3.31 11.53
CA VAL A 246 -7.89 1.97 11.97
C VAL A 246 -9.11 1.24 12.51
N ASP A 247 -9.66 0.33 11.70
CA ASP A 247 -10.83 -0.47 12.08
C ASP A 247 -10.42 -1.65 12.97
N GLU A 248 -11.27 -1.97 13.96
CA GLU A 248 -11.02 -3.05 14.93
C GLU A 248 -9.62 -2.97 15.59
N ALA A 249 -9.22 -1.75 15.99
CA ALA A 249 -7.86 -1.44 16.49
C ALA A 249 -7.39 -2.31 17.66
N HIS A 250 -8.30 -2.99 18.37
CA HIS A 250 -7.94 -3.95 19.41
C HIS A 250 -7.11 -5.13 18.89
N ASN A 251 -7.24 -5.48 17.60
CA ASN A 251 -6.43 -6.52 16.97
C ASN A 251 -4.97 -6.08 16.72
N LEU A 252 -4.68 -4.79 16.82
CA LEU A 252 -3.35 -4.24 16.51
C LEU A 252 -2.28 -4.72 17.50
N VAL A 253 -2.64 -4.98 18.75
CA VAL A 253 -1.70 -5.46 19.77
C VAL A 253 -1.10 -6.81 19.39
N ASP A 254 -1.95 -7.78 19.05
CA ASP A 254 -1.48 -9.10 18.65
C ASP A 254 -0.83 -9.07 17.27
N ARG A 255 -1.33 -8.23 16.38
CA ARG A 255 -0.73 -8.02 15.06
C ARG A 255 0.67 -7.40 15.15
N ALA A 256 0.86 -6.40 16.02
CA ALA A 256 2.16 -5.81 16.26
C ALA A 256 3.16 -6.83 16.83
N ARG A 257 2.72 -7.67 17.76
CA ARG A 257 3.57 -8.77 18.24
C ARG A 257 4.03 -9.68 17.11
N GLN A 258 3.16 -10.02 16.17
CA GLN A 258 3.52 -10.85 15.00
C GLN A 258 4.50 -10.12 14.08
N MET A 259 4.26 -8.83 13.77
CA MET A 259 5.12 -8.00 12.91
C MET A 259 6.55 -7.86 13.43
N TYR A 260 6.70 -7.81 14.77
CA TYR A 260 8.00 -7.64 15.43
C TYR A 260 8.55 -8.95 16.02
N SER A 261 8.02 -10.10 15.61
CA SER A 261 8.46 -11.42 16.05
C SER A 261 9.01 -12.23 14.88
N ALA A 262 10.08 -12.95 15.14
CA ALA A 262 10.64 -13.92 14.20
C ALA A 262 10.67 -15.32 14.83
N THR A 263 10.42 -16.32 14.00
CA THR A 263 10.44 -17.72 14.43
C THR A 263 11.61 -18.44 13.77
N LEU A 264 12.44 -19.07 14.58
CA LEU A 264 13.51 -19.95 14.13
C LEU A 264 13.16 -21.40 14.48
N VAL A 265 13.13 -22.25 13.48
CA VAL A 265 12.83 -23.67 13.63
C VAL A 265 14.13 -24.47 13.63
N LYS A 266 14.42 -25.17 14.72
CA LYS A 266 15.67 -25.93 14.87
C LYS A 266 15.87 -26.99 13.77
N GLU A 267 14.79 -27.66 13.39
CA GLU A 267 14.78 -28.69 12.35
C GLU A 267 15.24 -28.17 10.99
N ASP A 268 14.99 -26.90 10.68
CA ASP A 268 15.38 -26.29 9.42
C ASP A 268 16.89 -26.07 9.34
N PHE A 269 17.56 -25.76 10.46
CA PHE A 269 19.02 -25.73 10.49
C PHE A 269 19.65 -27.08 10.15
N LEU A 270 19.04 -28.20 10.60
CA LEU A 270 19.50 -29.55 10.27
C LEU A 270 19.24 -29.90 8.80
N LYS A 271 18.09 -29.54 8.27
CA LYS A 271 17.78 -29.72 6.84
C LYS A 271 18.77 -28.95 5.96
N CYS A 272 18.95 -27.66 6.22
CA CYS A 272 19.91 -26.84 5.50
C CYS A 272 21.34 -27.39 5.58
N LYS A 273 21.78 -27.80 6.79
CA LYS A 273 23.09 -28.45 6.96
C LYS A 273 23.24 -29.67 6.06
N ASN A 274 22.24 -30.55 5.99
CA ASN A 274 22.30 -31.75 5.16
C ASN A 274 22.38 -31.44 3.67
N LEU A 275 21.75 -30.36 3.22
CA LEU A 275 21.81 -29.92 1.83
C LEU A 275 23.18 -29.36 1.45
N VAL A 276 23.86 -28.66 2.37
CA VAL A 276 25.11 -27.93 2.05
C VAL A 276 26.38 -28.65 2.50
N LYS A 277 26.31 -29.74 3.26
CA LYS A 277 27.47 -30.41 3.87
C LYS A 277 28.55 -30.86 2.87
N ASP A 278 28.13 -31.23 1.67
CA ASP A 278 29.02 -31.70 0.61
C ASP A 278 29.45 -30.56 -0.33
N ILE A 279 28.81 -29.39 -0.24
CA ILE A 279 29.08 -28.20 -1.04
C ILE A 279 29.98 -27.21 -0.30
N ASP A 280 29.60 -26.87 0.95
CA ASP A 280 30.34 -25.92 1.80
C ASP A 280 30.43 -26.40 3.25
N LYS A 281 31.59 -26.96 3.57
CA LYS A 281 31.90 -27.45 4.93
C LYS A 281 31.88 -26.38 6.00
N ARG A 282 32.22 -25.13 5.65
CA ARG A 282 32.24 -24.01 6.59
C ARG A 282 30.82 -23.59 6.97
N LEU A 283 29.94 -23.48 5.97
CA LEU A 283 28.52 -23.20 6.17
C LEU A 283 27.85 -24.32 6.98
N ALA A 284 28.11 -25.57 6.62
CA ALA A 284 27.57 -26.73 7.36
C ALA A 284 27.99 -26.72 8.83
N SER A 285 29.26 -26.35 9.14
CA SER A 285 29.75 -26.21 10.51
C SER A 285 29.03 -25.08 11.26
N SER A 286 28.75 -23.97 10.60
CA SER A 286 28.03 -22.85 11.20
C SER A 286 26.56 -23.21 11.52
N LEU A 287 25.88 -23.91 10.62
CA LEU A 287 24.53 -24.44 10.85
C LEU A 287 24.48 -25.43 12.01
N GLU A 288 25.50 -26.26 12.15
CA GLU A 288 25.63 -27.17 13.31
C GLU A 288 25.78 -26.41 14.62
N LYS A 289 26.54 -25.32 14.65
CA LYS A 289 26.64 -24.44 15.83
C LYS A 289 25.30 -23.85 16.21
N CYS A 290 24.55 -23.35 15.23
CA CYS A 290 23.18 -22.84 15.44
C CYS A 290 22.26 -23.92 16.05
N ASN A 291 22.28 -25.14 15.49
CA ASN A 291 21.49 -26.26 16.00
C ASN A 291 21.89 -26.61 17.47
N LYS A 292 23.19 -26.65 17.79
CA LYS A 292 23.65 -26.89 19.16
C LYS A 292 23.24 -25.78 20.12
N TYR A 293 23.29 -24.54 19.69
CA TYR A 293 22.82 -23.41 20.48
C TYR A 293 21.32 -23.50 20.78
N MET A 294 20.50 -23.79 19.78
CA MET A 294 19.06 -23.99 19.99
C MET A 294 18.75 -25.17 20.91
N LEU A 295 19.54 -26.27 20.87
CA LEU A 295 19.43 -27.34 21.82
C LEU A 295 19.80 -26.91 23.25
N SER A 296 20.79 -26.02 23.41
CA SER A 296 21.11 -25.49 24.74
C SER A 296 19.98 -24.63 25.30
N LEU A 297 19.35 -23.76 24.45
CA LEU A 297 18.17 -23.01 24.85
C LEU A 297 17.02 -23.91 25.30
N LYS A 298 16.74 -24.99 24.54
CA LYS A 298 15.72 -25.99 24.93
C LYS A 298 15.99 -26.59 26.30
N ARG A 299 17.25 -26.88 26.64
CA ARG A 299 17.63 -27.45 27.96
C ARG A 299 17.49 -26.44 29.10
N MET A 300 17.53 -25.16 28.81
CA MET A 300 17.33 -24.07 29.79
C MET A 300 15.83 -23.77 30.01
N CYS A 301 14.97 -24.32 29.17
CA CYS A 301 13.52 -24.20 29.31
C CYS A 301 13.01 -25.23 30.32
N ASP A 302 12.60 -24.81 31.50
CA ASP A 302 11.91 -25.63 32.49
C ASP A 302 10.41 -25.80 32.16
N LYS A 303 9.89 -25.00 31.21
CA LYS A 303 8.51 -24.97 30.74
C LYS A 303 8.49 -24.91 29.20
N GLU A 304 7.30 -24.82 28.60
CA GLU A 304 7.14 -24.71 27.14
C GLU A 304 7.78 -23.46 26.53
N TYR A 305 8.12 -22.46 27.36
CA TYR A 305 8.76 -21.20 26.94
C TYR A 305 9.64 -20.57 28.03
N ILE A 306 10.61 -19.78 27.60
CA ILE A 306 11.39 -18.85 28.44
C ILE A 306 10.96 -17.43 28.09
N ILE A 307 10.73 -16.58 29.12
CA ILE A 307 10.52 -15.15 28.98
C ILE A 307 11.88 -14.45 29.17
#